data_dd8c054b080bb1f0dd9613e700659a85
#
_entry.id   dd8c054b080bb1f0dd9613e700659a85
#
_cell.length_a   1.000
_cell.length_b   1.000
_cell.length_c   1.000
_cell.angle_alpha   90.00
_cell.angle_beta   90.00
_cell.angle_gamma   90.00
#
_symmetry.space_group_name_H-M   'P 1'
#
loop_
_entity.id
_entity.type
_entity.pdbx_description
1 polymer ?
#
loop_
_entity_poly.entity_id
_entity_poly.type
_entity_poly.pdbx_seq_one_letter_code
_entity_poly.pdbx_strand_id
1 'polypeptide(L)'
;ENLIALKRSDENHRARNVVLSMLFSAALFTGGMVCLICDLAASGRLTWSLIPVISIVFAWAVVFPSILLGKRGIMASLLSGSVFLLPYLFLLSRLIQIKEVFSVGGAVAVPSVAFLWAAAVVFRRVGRERIWAASGLLCLLGIPLTLIINIVLSKLTEEPVFDVWDLLSVSVLFLLAWMFLLVDYIKRRFGKGDFTPKMKSPR
;
A
#
# COMPACT_ATOMS: atom_id res chain seq x y z
N GLU A 1 -35.20 -7.90 17.36
CA GLU A 1 -33.92 -7.91 18.10
C GLU A 1 -32.71 -7.90 17.18
N ASN A 2 -32.66 -8.67 16.11
CA ASN A 2 -31.52 -8.74 15.20
C ASN A 2 -31.22 -7.40 14.48
N LEU A 3 -32.23 -6.63 14.10
CA LEU A 3 -32.05 -5.32 13.42
C LEU A 3 -31.44 -4.27 14.35
N ILE A 4 -31.81 -4.28 15.63
CA ILE A 4 -31.26 -3.35 16.64
C ILE A 4 -29.79 -3.70 16.92
N ALA A 5 -29.45 -4.97 17.02
CA ALA A 5 -28.09 -5.44 17.22
C ALA A 5 -27.16 -5.09 16.03
N LEU A 6 -27.65 -5.24 14.79
CA LEU A 6 -26.92 -4.85 13.57
C LEU A 6 -26.67 -3.35 13.51
N LYS A 7 -27.69 -2.53 13.82
CA LYS A 7 -27.57 -1.07 13.83
C LYS A 7 -26.57 -0.60 14.89
N ARG A 8 -26.60 -1.18 16.08
CA ARG A 8 -25.63 -0.87 17.16
C ARG A 8 -24.20 -1.27 16.77
N SER A 9 -24.03 -2.39 16.06
CA SER A 9 -22.72 -2.82 15.56
C SER A 9 -22.15 -1.84 14.52
N ASP A 10 -22.99 -1.36 13.60
CA ASP A 10 -22.57 -0.39 12.59
C ASP A 10 -22.23 0.99 13.18
N GLU A 11 -22.98 1.43 14.18
CA GLU A 11 -22.69 2.67 14.91
C GLU A 11 -21.36 2.59 15.67
N ASN A 12 -21.08 1.47 16.34
CA ASN A 12 -19.80 1.24 17.02
C ASN A 12 -18.62 1.20 16.05
N HIS A 13 -18.78 0.58 14.89
CA HIS A 13 -17.73 0.56 13.85
C HIS A 13 -17.48 1.97 13.29
N ARG A 14 -18.51 2.75 13.08
CA ARG A 14 -18.39 4.13 12.60
C ARG A 14 -17.73 5.03 13.65
N ALA A 15 -18.13 4.94 14.90
CA ALA A 15 -17.52 5.69 16.00
C ALA A 15 -16.03 5.36 16.16
N ARG A 16 -15.67 4.08 16.11
CA ARG A 16 -14.26 3.63 16.15
C ARG A 16 -13.44 4.20 15.00
N ASN A 17 -13.97 4.20 13.78
CA ASN A 17 -13.28 4.74 12.62
C ASN A 17 -13.07 6.26 12.73
N VAL A 18 -14.04 7.00 13.26
CA VAL A 18 -13.91 8.44 13.52
C VAL A 18 -12.83 8.70 14.56
N VAL A 19 -12.84 7.99 15.68
CA VAL A 19 -11.80 8.13 16.72
C VAL A 19 -10.42 7.79 16.16
N LEU A 20 -10.29 6.71 15.37
CA LEU A 20 -9.04 6.33 14.75
C LEU A 20 -8.53 7.41 13.76
N SER A 21 -9.42 8.01 12.97
CA SER A 21 -9.05 9.09 12.06
C SER A 21 -8.62 10.36 12.79
N MET A 22 -9.26 10.68 13.91
CA MET A 22 -8.87 11.82 14.76
C MET A 22 -7.48 11.60 15.38
N LEU A 23 -7.24 10.40 15.95
CA LEU A 23 -5.94 10.05 16.53
C LEU A 23 -4.83 10.09 15.48
N PHE A 24 -5.09 9.52 14.30
CA PHE A 24 -4.15 9.54 13.18
C PHE A 24 -3.83 10.97 12.73
N SER A 25 -4.86 11.81 12.53
CA SER A 25 -4.68 13.21 12.15
C SER A 25 -3.95 14.02 13.22
N ALA A 26 -4.25 13.79 14.50
CA ALA A 26 -3.57 14.45 15.61
C ALA A 26 -2.08 14.06 15.68
N ALA A 27 -1.77 12.76 15.49
CA ALA A 27 -0.38 12.28 15.48
C ALA A 27 0.42 12.88 14.32
N LEU A 28 -0.15 12.93 13.11
CA LEU A 28 0.48 13.56 11.94
C LEU A 28 0.69 15.06 12.14
N PHE A 29 -0.31 15.76 12.68
CA PHE A 29 -0.22 17.19 12.97
C PHE A 29 0.88 17.47 13.99
N THR A 30 0.91 16.70 15.09
CA THR A 30 1.95 16.82 16.12
C THR A 30 3.35 16.56 15.52
N GLY A 31 3.52 15.52 14.72
CA GLY A 31 4.77 15.24 14.04
C GLY A 31 5.24 16.38 13.12
N GLY A 32 4.31 16.94 12.34
CA GLY A 32 4.59 18.10 11.49
C GLY A 32 5.01 19.34 12.29
N MET A 33 4.29 19.64 13.38
CA MET A 33 4.63 20.76 14.26
C MET A 33 5.98 20.60 14.92
N VAL A 34 6.33 19.39 15.37
CA VAL A 34 7.66 19.12 15.93
C VAL A 34 8.76 19.35 14.89
N CYS A 35 8.58 18.87 13.65
CA CYS A 35 9.55 19.09 12.59
C CYS A 35 9.73 20.59 12.29
N LEU A 36 8.65 21.37 12.23
CA LEU A 36 8.70 22.82 12.00
C LEU A 36 9.41 23.56 13.14
N ILE A 37 9.10 23.22 14.39
CA ILE A 37 9.72 23.85 15.57
C ILE A 37 11.22 23.52 15.61
N CYS A 38 11.60 22.25 15.37
CA CYS A 38 12.99 21.84 15.36
C CYS A 38 13.81 22.56 14.26
N ASP A 39 13.25 22.70 13.06
CA ASP A 39 13.94 23.40 11.97
C ASP A 39 14.11 24.90 12.27
N LEU A 40 13.05 25.52 12.75
CA LEU A 40 13.08 26.93 13.13
C LEU A 40 14.08 27.21 14.27
N ALA A 41 14.12 26.30 15.26
CA ALA A 41 15.05 26.41 16.39
C ALA A 41 16.51 26.18 15.98
N ALA A 42 16.76 25.27 15.04
CA ALA A 42 18.11 24.93 14.59
C ALA A 42 18.67 25.89 13.53
N SER A 43 17.84 26.33 12.59
CA SER A 43 18.29 27.06 11.39
C SER A 43 17.81 28.50 11.36
N GLY A 44 16.87 28.90 12.21
CA GLY A 44 16.20 30.22 12.15
C GLY A 44 15.38 30.45 10.87
N ARG A 45 15.27 29.45 10.00
CA ARG A 45 14.55 29.47 8.73
C ARG A 45 13.89 28.11 8.49
N LEU A 46 12.83 28.09 7.68
CA LEU A 46 12.22 26.84 7.20
C LEU A 46 13.06 26.31 6.03
N THR A 47 13.84 25.27 6.27
CA THR A 47 14.75 24.68 5.27
C THR A 47 14.37 23.24 4.94
N TRP A 48 14.65 22.29 5.83
CA TRP A 48 14.41 20.88 5.59
C TRP A 48 13.05 20.38 6.08
N SER A 49 12.39 21.12 7.00
CA SER A 49 11.11 20.71 7.59
C SER A 49 9.95 20.68 6.58
N LEU A 50 10.06 21.40 5.48
CA LEU A 50 9.05 21.38 4.42
C LEU A 50 8.93 20.00 3.76
N ILE A 51 10.03 19.24 3.67
CA ILE A 51 10.01 17.88 3.08
C ILE A 51 9.13 16.93 3.91
N PRO A 52 9.37 16.73 5.24
CA PRO A 52 8.48 15.91 6.05
C PRO A 52 7.06 16.45 6.12
N VAL A 53 6.85 17.77 6.17
CA VAL A 53 5.50 18.35 6.20
C VAL A 53 4.69 17.99 4.95
N ILE A 54 5.25 18.13 3.76
CA ILE A 54 4.58 17.74 2.51
C ILE A 54 4.33 16.24 2.47
N SER A 55 5.28 15.43 2.96
CA SER A 55 5.11 13.97 3.06
C SER A 55 3.99 13.58 4.02
N ILE A 56 3.84 14.30 5.14
CA ILE A 56 2.74 14.13 6.11
C ILE A 56 1.40 14.48 5.45
N VAL A 57 1.32 15.60 4.73
CA VAL A 57 0.09 16.00 4.01
C VAL A 57 -0.29 14.96 2.96
N PHE A 58 0.68 14.45 2.20
CA PHE A 58 0.45 13.38 1.23
C PHE A 58 -0.03 12.10 1.91
N ALA A 59 0.64 11.65 2.98
CA ALA A 59 0.24 10.48 3.75
C ALA A 59 -1.19 10.61 4.31
N TRP A 60 -1.52 11.81 4.83
CA TRP A 60 -2.87 12.12 5.30
C TRP A 60 -3.90 12.01 4.18
N ALA A 61 -3.63 12.63 3.01
CA ALA A 61 -4.52 12.60 1.85
C ALA A 61 -4.77 11.17 1.33
N VAL A 62 -3.78 10.28 1.43
CA VAL A 62 -3.88 8.87 1.00
C VAL A 62 -4.60 8.00 2.04
N VAL A 63 -4.28 8.14 3.31
CA VAL A 63 -4.77 7.24 4.37
C VAL A 63 -6.17 7.64 4.87
N PHE A 64 -6.47 8.93 4.94
CA PHE A 64 -7.73 9.45 5.45
C PHE A 64 -8.97 8.87 4.76
N PRO A 65 -9.06 8.77 3.41
CA PRO A 65 -10.20 8.15 2.75
C PRO A 65 -10.39 6.68 3.12
N SER A 66 -9.30 5.92 3.37
CA SER A 66 -9.40 4.51 3.76
C SER A 66 -10.03 4.33 5.14
N ILE A 67 -9.75 5.23 6.07
CA ILE A 67 -10.33 5.18 7.42
C ILE A 67 -11.81 5.56 7.40
N LEU A 68 -12.18 6.62 6.65
CA LEU A 68 -13.56 7.13 6.61
C LEU A 68 -14.52 6.21 5.86
N LEU A 69 -14.13 5.70 4.69
CA LEU A 69 -15.03 4.94 3.81
C LEU A 69 -15.06 3.43 4.09
N GLY A 70 -14.28 2.93 5.05
CA GLY A 70 -14.26 1.52 5.44
C GLY A 70 -14.03 0.57 4.25
N LYS A 71 -14.99 -0.30 3.93
CA LYS A 71 -14.85 -1.31 2.86
C LYS A 71 -14.57 -0.73 1.46
N ARG A 72 -15.02 0.49 1.17
CA ARG A 72 -14.76 1.23 -0.09
C ARG A 72 -13.52 2.13 0.02
N GLY A 73 -12.98 2.31 1.22
CA GLY A 73 -11.90 3.23 1.52
C GLY A 73 -10.60 2.89 0.79
N ILE A 74 -10.30 1.61 0.59
CA ILE A 74 -9.09 1.17 -0.13
C ILE A 74 -9.07 1.72 -1.57
N MET A 75 -10.21 1.69 -2.28
CA MET A 75 -10.28 2.25 -3.63
C MET A 75 -10.18 3.77 -3.64
N ALA A 76 -10.83 4.42 -2.69
CA ALA A 76 -10.72 5.88 -2.52
C ALA A 76 -9.30 6.30 -2.18
N SER A 77 -8.61 5.53 -1.32
CA SER A 77 -7.20 5.74 -0.98
C SER A 77 -6.26 5.56 -2.17
N LEU A 78 -6.47 4.50 -2.98
CA LEU A 78 -5.71 4.28 -4.21
C LEU A 78 -5.91 5.42 -5.22
N LEU A 79 -7.16 5.85 -5.41
CA LEU A 79 -7.47 6.96 -6.29
C LEU A 79 -6.83 8.27 -5.79
N SER A 80 -6.99 8.57 -4.50
CA SER A 80 -6.36 9.73 -3.87
C SER A 80 -4.83 9.68 -4.01
N GLY A 81 -4.20 8.54 -3.68
CA GLY A 81 -2.76 8.35 -3.85
C GLY A 81 -2.29 8.56 -5.29
N SER A 82 -3.03 8.02 -6.27
CA SER A 82 -2.70 8.19 -7.69
C SER A 82 -2.77 9.64 -8.15
N VAL A 83 -3.77 10.39 -7.68
CA VAL A 83 -3.97 11.81 -8.05
C VAL A 83 -2.95 12.70 -7.35
N PHE A 84 -2.70 12.49 -6.06
CA PHE A 84 -1.81 13.34 -5.27
C PHE A 84 -0.31 13.01 -5.44
N LEU A 85 0.04 11.87 -6.03
CA LEU A 85 1.43 11.44 -6.20
C LEU A 85 2.22 12.38 -7.11
N LEU A 86 1.66 12.77 -8.24
CA LEU A 86 2.33 13.68 -9.19
C LEU A 86 2.56 15.09 -8.62
N PRO A 87 1.56 15.77 -8.02
CA PRO A 87 1.79 17.03 -7.32
C PRO A 87 2.80 16.91 -6.17
N TYR A 88 2.77 15.82 -5.43
CA TYR A 88 3.73 15.55 -4.37
C TYR A 88 5.17 15.46 -4.90
N LEU A 89 5.41 14.68 -5.95
CA LEU A 89 6.74 14.57 -6.58
C LEU A 89 7.21 15.89 -7.16
N PHE A 90 6.31 16.67 -7.75
CA PHE A 90 6.63 18.00 -8.27
C PHE A 90 7.07 18.95 -7.16
N LEU A 91 6.33 19.01 -6.05
CA LEU A 91 6.68 19.83 -4.88
C LEU A 91 8.01 19.38 -4.27
N LEU A 92 8.21 18.07 -4.14
CA LEU A 92 9.45 17.49 -3.61
C LEU A 92 10.65 17.87 -4.46
N SER A 93 10.54 17.76 -5.79
CA SER A 93 11.59 18.16 -6.74
C SER A 93 11.94 19.65 -6.63
N ARG A 94 10.94 20.51 -6.40
CA ARG A 94 11.15 21.94 -6.20
C ARG A 94 11.87 22.26 -4.89
N LEU A 95 11.54 21.55 -3.81
CA LEU A 95 12.16 21.75 -2.49
C LEU A 95 13.61 21.27 -2.46
N ILE A 96 13.90 20.10 -3.04
CA ILE A 96 15.25 19.52 -3.08
C ILE A 96 16.12 20.23 -4.13
N GLN A 97 15.52 21.01 -5.05
CA GLN A 97 16.19 21.71 -6.16
C GLN A 97 16.92 20.77 -7.15
N ILE A 98 16.61 19.49 -7.13
CA ILE A 98 17.15 18.46 -8.04
C ILE A 98 16.08 18.10 -9.06
N LYS A 99 16.28 18.51 -10.32
CA LYS A 99 15.32 18.26 -11.42
C LYS A 99 15.12 16.79 -11.72
N GLU A 100 16.14 15.99 -11.49
CA GLU A 100 16.14 14.54 -11.72
C GLU A 100 15.18 13.80 -10.79
N VAL A 101 14.91 14.32 -9.58
CA VAL A 101 13.96 13.73 -8.63
C VAL A 101 12.56 13.58 -9.22
N PHE A 102 12.10 14.55 -10.00
CA PHE A 102 10.80 14.43 -10.65
C PHE A 102 10.80 13.41 -11.78
N SER A 103 11.87 13.38 -12.58
CA SER A 103 12.00 12.43 -13.71
C SER A 103 12.11 10.99 -13.21
N VAL A 104 13.05 10.73 -12.30
CA VAL A 104 13.27 9.41 -11.70
C VAL A 104 12.08 8.98 -10.85
N GLY A 105 11.59 9.88 -10.00
CA GLY A 105 10.41 9.61 -9.16
C GLY A 105 9.16 9.31 -9.98
N GLY A 106 8.91 10.05 -11.05
CA GLY A 106 7.81 9.81 -11.97
C GLY A 106 7.92 8.49 -12.72
N ALA A 107 9.13 8.17 -13.17
CA ALA A 107 9.44 6.91 -13.86
C ALA A 107 9.17 5.66 -12.99
N VAL A 108 9.43 5.76 -11.69
CA VAL A 108 9.12 4.69 -10.72
C VAL A 108 7.65 4.73 -10.28
N ALA A 109 7.09 5.92 -10.11
CA ALA A 109 5.73 6.10 -9.61
C ALA A 109 4.66 5.53 -10.55
N VAL A 110 4.79 5.76 -11.86
CA VAL A 110 3.80 5.30 -12.86
C VAL A 110 3.62 3.79 -12.85
N PRO A 111 4.68 2.95 -13.01
CA PRO A 111 4.52 1.50 -12.97
C PRO A 111 4.10 1.00 -11.58
N SER A 112 4.53 1.67 -10.49
CA SER A 112 4.10 1.31 -9.13
C SER A 112 2.61 1.55 -8.91
N VAL A 113 2.06 2.66 -9.38
CA VAL A 113 0.62 2.94 -9.34
C VAL A 113 -0.16 1.92 -10.16
N ALA A 114 0.30 1.59 -11.37
CA ALA A 114 -0.32 0.57 -12.20
C ALA A 114 -0.34 -0.79 -11.51
N PHE A 115 0.74 -1.17 -10.85
CA PHE A 115 0.83 -2.39 -10.04
C PHE A 115 -0.15 -2.38 -8.85
N LEU A 116 -0.26 -1.27 -8.13
CA LEU A 116 -1.22 -1.15 -7.01
C LEU A 116 -2.67 -1.29 -7.48
N TRP A 117 -3.02 -0.74 -8.65
CA TRP A 117 -4.33 -0.94 -9.25
C TRP A 117 -4.56 -2.39 -9.69
N ALA A 118 -3.56 -3.03 -10.31
CA ALA A 118 -3.62 -4.45 -10.65
C ALA A 118 -3.80 -5.32 -9.40
N ALA A 119 -3.05 -5.03 -8.32
CA ALA A 119 -3.19 -5.70 -7.03
C ALA A 119 -4.61 -5.55 -6.47
N ALA A 120 -5.16 -4.34 -6.47
CA ALA A 120 -6.51 -4.09 -5.99
C ALA A 120 -7.57 -4.86 -6.80
N VAL A 121 -7.42 -4.95 -8.12
CA VAL A 121 -8.31 -5.73 -9.00
C VAL A 121 -8.19 -7.23 -8.70
N VAL A 122 -6.97 -7.75 -8.56
CA VAL A 122 -6.72 -9.17 -8.22
C VAL A 122 -7.38 -9.54 -6.90
N PHE A 123 -7.15 -8.76 -5.82
CA PHE A 123 -7.77 -9.03 -4.52
C PHE A 123 -9.29 -8.93 -4.54
N ARG A 124 -9.86 -8.05 -5.37
CA ARG A 124 -11.32 -7.95 -5.53
C ARG A 124 -11.92 -9.13 -6.28
N ARG A 125 -11.23 -9.62 -7.33
CA ARG A 125 -11.73 -10.73 -8.15
C ARG A 125 -11.53 -12.10 -7.51
N VAL A 126 -10.42 -12.29 -6.82
CA VAL A 126 -10.05 -13.62 -6.28
C VAL A 126 -10.84 -13.97 -5.02
N GLY A 127 -11.42 -12.98 -4.32
CA GLY A 127 -12.22 -13.19 -3.12
C GLY A 127 -11.36 -13.62 -1.92
N ARG A 128 -12.03 -13.64 -0.74
CA ARG A 128 -11.37 -13.86 0.56
C ARG A 128 -10.85 -15.28 0.76
N GLU A 129 -11.41 -16.24 0.02
CA GLU A 129 -11.05 -17.66 0.16
C GLU A 129 -9.70 -18.02 -0.47
N ARG A 130 -9.26 -17.22 -1.46
CA ARG A 130 -8.04 -17.47 -2.24
C ARG A 130 -6.97 -16.40 -2.05
N ILE A 131 -6.89 -15.82 -0.86
CA ILE A 131 -5.90 -14.76 -0.56
C ILE A 131 -4.48 -15.24 -0.84
N TRP A 132 -4.15 -16.49 -0.51
CA TRP A 132 -2.83 -17.05 -0.73
C TRP A 132 -2.47 -17.14 -2.22
N ALA A 133 -3.40 -17.58 -3.05
CA ALA A 133 -3.19 -17.59 -4.51
C ALA A 133 -3.06 -16.17 -5.08
N ALA A 134 -3.86 -15.21 -4.59
CA ALA A 134 -3.76 -13.81 -4.99
C ALA A 134 -2.40 -13.21 -4.62
N SER A 135 -1.90 -13.50 -3.41
CA SER A 135 -0.58 -13.04 -2.96
C SER A 135 0.55 -13.64 -3.81
N GLY A 136 0.48 -14.94 -4.13
CA GLY A 136 1.45 -15.57 -5.04
C GLY A 136 1.43 -14.97 -6.44
N LEU A 137 0.24 -14.71 -7.00
CA LEU A 137 0.10 -14.05 -8.29
C LEU A 137 0.67 -12.62 -8.29
N LEU A 138 0.49 -11.89 -7.20
CA LEU A 138 1.05 -10.54 -7.05
C LEU A 138 2.57 -10.56 -6.95
N CYS A 139 3.17 -11.53 -6.25
CA CYS A 139 4.61 -11.69 -6.24
C CYS A 139 5.15 -11.98 -7.65
N LEU A 140 4.47 -12.83 -8.43
CA LEU A 140 4.83 -13.07 -9.84
C LEU A 140 4.70 -11.81 -10.70
N LEU A 141 3.64 -11.01 -10.48
CA LEU A 141 3.46 -9.74 -11.20
C LEU A 141 4.49 -8.67 -10.76
N GLY A 142 5.05 -8.80 -9.56
CA GLY A 142 6.13 -7.96 -9.07
C GLY A 142 7.44 -8.13 -9.86
N ILE A 143 7.70 -9.31 -10.42
CA ILE A 143 8.92 -9.57 -11.21
C ILE A 143 8.99 -8.68 -12.47
N PRO A 144 7.99 -8.65 -13.37
CA PRO A 144 8.05 -7.74 -14.51
C PRO A 144 8.02 -6.26 -14.09
N LEU A 145 7.40 -5.94 -12.97
CA LEU A 145 7.42 -4.57 -12.44
C LEU A 145 8.85 -4.13 -12.10
N THR A 146 9.60 -4.93 -11.34
CA THR A 146 11.00 -4.61 -11.00
C THR A 146 11.86 -4.49 -12.24
N LEU A 147 11.67 -5.37 -13.23
CA LEU A 147 12.39 -5.31 -14.53
C LEU A 147 12.08 -4.01 -15.29
N ILE A 148 10.81 -3.60 -15.35
CA ILE A 148 10.40 -2.35 -16.02
C ILE A 148 11.04 -1.15 -15.31
N ILE A 149 10.97 -1.11 -13.98
CA ILE A 149 11.57 -0.03 -13.19
C ILE A 149 13.07 0.05 -13.44
N ASN A 150 13.78 -1.08 -13.41
CA ASN A 150 15.24 -1.10 -13.63
C ASN A 150 15.61 -0.66 -15.05
N ILE A 151 14.89 -1.11 -16.10
CA ILE A 151 15.11 -0.66 -17.46
C ILE A 151 14.93 0.84 -17.61
N VAL A 152 13.88 1.39 -16.99
CA VAL A 152 13.60 2.84 -17.04
C VAL A 152 14.66 3.61 -16.26
N LEU A 153 15.03 3.11 -15.07
CA LEU A 153 16.03 3.74 -14.21
C LEU A 153 17.41 3.72 -14.89
N SER A 154 17.84 2.60 -15.44
CA SER A 154 19.09 2.48 -16.18
C SER A 154 19.21 3.47 -17.34
N LYS A 155 18.11 3.73 -18.07
CA LYS A 155 18.10 4.74 -19.14
C LYS A 155 18.23 6.19 -18.62
N LEU A 156 17.83 6.43 -17.36
CA LEU A 156 17.87 7.76 -16.75
C LEU A 156 19.19 8.02 -16.02
N THR A 157 19.80 6.98 -15.43
CA THR A 157 21.02 7.11 -14.61
C THR A 157 22.29 6.64 -15.32
N GLU A 158 22.17 6.09 -16.56
CA GLU A 158 23.28 5.50 -17.32
C GLU A 158 24.00 4.35 -16.60
N GLU A 159 23.34 3.74 -15.61
CA GLU A 159 23.86 2.59 -14.87
C GLU A 159 23.45 1.26 -15.50
N PRO A 160 24.16 0.16 -15.23
CA PRO A 160 23.83 -1.16 -15.81
C PRO A 160 22.42 -1.59 -15.40
N VAL A 161 21.68 -2.19 -16.36
CA VAL A 161 20.28 -2.62 -16.18
C VAL A 161 20.11 -3.67 -15.11
N PHE A 162 21.15 -4.47 -14.84
CA PHE A 162 21.14 -5.56 -13.89
C PHE A 162 22.31 -5.45 -12.92
N ASP A 163 21.99 -5.36 -11.63
CA ASP A 163 22.92 -5.51 -10.54
C ASP A 163 22.62 -6.80 -9.76
N VAL A 164 23.57 -7.24 -8.93
CA VAL A 164 23.44 -8.42 -8.05
C VAL A 164 22.22 -8.31 -7.15
N TRP A 165 21.87 -7.10 -6.71
CA TRP A 165 20.71 -6.81 -5.88
C TRP A 165 19.38 -7.04 -6.61
N ASP A 166 19.34 -6.78 -7.92
CA ASP A 166 18.15 -7.01 -8.74
C ASP A 166 17.88 -8.50 -8.92
N LEU A 167 18.94 -9.27 -9.17
CA LEU A 167 18.85 -10.72 -9.24
C LEU A 167 18.38 -11.34 -7.93
N LEU A 168 18.89 -10.83 -6.80
CA LEU A 168 18.45 -11.24 -5.46
C LEU A 168 16.97 -10.93 -5.25
N SER A 169 16.53 -9.72 -5.60
CA SER A 169 15.13 -9.28 -5.46
C SER A 169 14.17 -10.15 -6.27
N VAL A 170 14.50 -10.43 -7.51
CA VAL A 170 13.71 -11.32 -8.39
C VAL A 170 13.67 -12.73 -7.83
N SER A 171 14.79 -13.26 -7.33
CA SER A 171 14.87 -14.59 -6.72
C SER A 171 13.99 -14.70 -5.48
N VAL A 172 14.03 -13.69 -4.61
CA VAL A 172 13.18 -13.63 -3.40
C VAL A 172 11.70 -13.56 -3.77
N LEU A 173 11.32 -12.72 -4.73
CA LEU A 173 9.93 -12.63 -5.22
C LEU A 173 9.44 -13.95 -5.80
N PHE A 174 10.30 -14.65 -6.55
CA PHE A 174 9.96 -15.95 -7.12
C PHE A 174 9.76 -17.02 -6.02
N LEU A 175 10.65 -17.08 -5.03
CA LEU A 175 10.53 -18.01 -3.90
C LEU A 175 9.27 -17.72 -3.07
N LEU A 176 8.97 -16.45 -2.80
CA LEU A 176 7.74 -16.06 -2.10
C LEU A 176 6.49 -16.44 -2.89
N ALA A 177 6.49 -16.20 -4.21
CA ALA A 177 5.39 -16.61 -5.08
C ALA A 177 5.16 -18.11 -5.02
N TRP A 178 6.22 -18.90 -5.13
CA TRP A 178 6.18 -20.35 -5.04
C TRP A 178 5.64 -20.82 -3.69
N MET A 179 6.12 -20.23 -2.60
CA MET A 179 5.66 -20.55 -1.24
C MET A 179 4.14 -20.28 -1.09
N PHE A 180 3.65 -19.11 -1.52
CA PHE A 180 2.23 -18.78 -1.43
C PHE A 180 1.35 -19.71 -2.27
N LEU A 181 1.78 -20.06 -3.48
CA LEU A 181 1.05 -20.99 -4.34
C LEU A 181 1.04 -22.42 -3.76
N LEU A 182 2.15 -22.86 -3.16
CA LEU A 182 2.20 -24.15 -2.45
C LEU A 182 1.25 -24.18 -1.27
N VAL A 183 1.20 -23.14 -0.45
CA VAL A 183 0.28 -23.04 0.69
C VAL A 183 -1.17 -23.11 0.21
N ASP A 184 -1.53 -22.40 -0.87
CA ASP A 184 -2.88 -22.49 -1.44
C ASP A 184 -3.20 -23.89 -1.96
N TYR A 185 -2.25 -24.54 -2.63
CA TYR A 185 -2.40 -25.92 -3.12
C TYR A 185 -2.62 -26.93 -1.98
N ILE A 186 -1.78 -26.86 -0.94
CA ILE A 186 -1.88 -27.73 0.24
C ILE A 186 -3.22 -27.52 0.95
N LYS A 187 -3.62 -26.26 1.16
CA LYS A 187 -4.89 -25.92 1.79
C LYS A 187 -6.10 -26.48 1.01
N ARG A 188 -6.02 -26.50 -0.32
CA ARG A 188 -7.09 -27.11 -1.16
C ARG A 188 -7.11 -28.61 -1.10
N ARG A 189 -5.94 -29.23 -1.06
CA ARG A 189 -5.84 -30.69 -1.08
C ARG A 189 -6.24 -31.31 0.27
N PHE A 190 -5.85 -30.68 1.36
CA PHE A 190 -6.09 -31.19 2.73
C PHE A 190 -7.29 -30.55 3.42
N GLY A 191 -7.72 -29.35 3.02
CA GLY A 191 -8.90 -28.67 3.59
C GLY A 191 -10.25 -29.20 3.11
N LYS A 192 -10.28 -30.13 2.13
CA LYS A 192 -11.48 -30.87 1.70
C LYS A 192 -11.64 -32.22 2.38
N GLY A 193 -10.77 -32.59 3.32
CA GLY A 193 -10.92 -33.79 4.12
C GLY A 193 -12.01 -33.55 5.16
N ASP A 194 -13.19 -34.15 4.89
CA ASP A 194 -14.36 -34.20 5.75
C ASP A 194 -14.01 -34.60 7.19
N PHE A 195 -14.02 -33.61 8.10
CA PHE A 195 -14.22 -33.83 9.51
C PHE A 195 -15.65 -33.39 9.91
N THR A 196 -16.64 -33.88 9.19
CA THR A 196 -17.99 -33.98 9.73
C THR A 196 -18.28 -35.48 9.95
N PRO A 197 -18.16 -36.00 11.18
CA PRO A 197 -18.76 -37.28 11.49
C PRO A 197 -20.26 -37.10 11.27
N LYS A 198 -20.81 -37.82 10.27
CA LYS A 198 -22.25 -37.99 10.11
C LYS A 198 -22.76 -38.61 11.42
N MET A 199 -23.23 -37.78 12.35
CA MET A 199 -24.08 -38.25 13.43
C MET A 199 -25.33 -38.85 12.78
N LYS A 200 -25.36 -40.17 12.61
CA LYS A 200 -26.58 -40.91 12.37
C LYS A 200 -27.47 -40.67 13.59
N SER A 201 -28.53 -39.89 13.42
CA SER A 201 -29.64 -39.85 14.37
C SER A 201 -30.21 -41.27 14.54
N PRO A 202 -30.23 -41.82 15.76
CA PRO A 202 -30.96 -43.08 16.01
C PRO A 202 -32.45 -42.78 15.91
N ARG A 203 -33.16 -43.68 15.20
CA ARG A 203 -34.63 -43.71 15.15
C ARG A 203 -35.21 -44.15 16.48
#